data_50e5e2c4ac031ac84ddbad84abc05fc7
#
_entry.id   50e5e2c4ac031ac84ddbad84abc05fc7
#
_cell.length_a   1.000
_cell.length_b   1.000
_cell.length_c   1.000
_cell.angle_alpha   90.00
_cell.angle_beta   90.00
_cell.angle_gamma   90.00
#
_symmetry.space_group_name_H-M   'P 1'
#
loop_
_entity.id
_entity.type
_entity.pdbx_description
1 polymer ?
#
loop_
_entity_poly.entity_id
_entity_poly.type
_entity_poly.pdbx_seq_one_letter_code
_entity_poly.pdbx_strand_id
1 'polypeptide(L)'
;ILTWKEAKIPWDLMIFSCGAYAGGLALDDTGVATWVLNSVFDKLGVEHMSFMVLYAVIIFIASFSHFVFTSKTVRTIILIPTIISIAQVAGFNPVALALPASFMICDTITLPPHSKVNLTYYSTGKFTVLEEMTYGVLTLLAKWGIMVAASFTWFKMIGIM
;
A
#
# COMPACT_ATOMS: atom_id res chain seq x y z
N ILE A 1 14.27 33.60 -14.79
CA ILE A 1 12.89 33.43 -14.24
C ILE A 1 12.02 32.98 -15.41
N LEU A 2 11.44 31.77 -15.34
CA LEU A 2 10.54 31.24 -16.36
C LEU A 2 9.20 32.00 -16.33
N THR A 3 8.71 32.38 -17.47
CA THR A 3 7.36 32.91 -17.60
C THR A 3 6.34 31.75 -17.66
N TRP A 4 5.07 32.01 -17.31
CA TRP A 4 4.01 31.02 -17.35
C TRP A 4 3.86 30.34 -18.74
N LYS A 5 4.09 31.10 -19.81
CA LYS A 5 4.03 30.58 -21.20
C LYS A 5 5.16 29.64 -21.57
N GLU A 6 6.30 29.74 -20.87
CA GLU A 6 7.48 28.88 -21.08
C GLU A 6 7.42 27.63 -20.22
N ALA A 7 6.54 27.59 -19.21
CA ALA A 7 6.33 26.44 -18.35
C ALA A 7 5.60 25.34 -19.14
N LYS A 8 6.30 24.25 -19.45
CA LYS A 8 5.70 23.05 -20.05
C LYS A 8 4.98 22.27 -18.94
N ILE A 9 3.76 22.68 -18.61
CA ILE A 9 2.96 22.02 -17.59
C ILE A 9 2.29 20.80 -18.23
N PRO A 10 2.47 19.58 -17.68
CA PRO A 10 1.83 18.37 -18.20
C PRO A 10 0.36 18.30 -17.72
N TRP A 11 -0.50 19.11 -18.34
CA TRP A 11 -1.91 19.23 -17.95
C TRP A 11 -2.67 17.91 -17.99
N ASP A 12 -2.39 17.07 -19.00
CA ASP A 12 -3.03 15.76 -19.14
C ASP A 12 -2.78 14.88 -17.91
N LEU A 13 -1.53 14.89 -17.41
CA LEU A 13 -1.14 14.14 -16.22
C LEU A 13 -1.76 14.73 -14.95
N MET A 14 -1.87 16.06 -14.88
CA MET A 14 -2.50 16.73 -13.73
C MET A 14 -4.00 16.39 -13.66
N ILE A 15 -4.71 16.48 -14.79
CA ILE A 15 -6.14 16.15 -14.87
C ILE A 15 -6.35 14.66 -14.55
N PHE A 16 -5.54 13.77 -15.12
CA PHE A 16 -5.59 12.34 -14.80
C PHE A 16 -5.38 12.06 -13.31
N SER A 17 -4.38 12.72 -12.69
CA SER A 17 -4.13 12.58 -11.25
C SER A 17 -5.29 13.09 -10.40
N CYS A 18 -5.89 14.24 -10.76
CA CYS A 18 -7.07 14.76 -10.07
C CYS A 18 -8.24 13.78 -10.14
N GLY A 19 -8.48 13.16 -11.29
CA GLY A 19 -9.51 12.13 -11.46
C GLY A 19 -9.27 10.90 -10.61
N ALA A 20 -8.03 10.40 -10.59
CA ALA A 20 -7.63 9.27 -9.76
C ALA A 20 -7.78 9.57 -8.25
N TYR A 21 -7.39 10.76 -7.80
CA TYR A 21 -7.59 11.20 -6.42
C TYR A 21 -9.08 11.34 -6.05
N ALA A 22 -9.89 11.92 -6.93
CA ALA A 22 -11.34 12.04 -6.71
C ALA A 22 -12.01 10.67 -6.58
N GLY A 23 -11.64 9.70 -7.44
CA GLY A 23 -12.10 8.33 -7.32
C GLY A 23 -11.70 7.67 -6.01
N GLY A 24 -10.45 7.87 -5.57
CA GLY A 24 -9.95 7.39 -4.27
C GLY A 24 -10.72 7.97 -3.08
N LEU A 25 -10.99 9.27 -3.09
CA LEU A 25 -11.80 9.94 -2.05
C LEU A 25 -13.23 9.41 -2.04
N ALA A 26 -13.85 9.20 -3.20
CA ALA A 26 -15.20 8.65 -3.28
C ALA A 26 -15.30 7.23 -2.70
N LEU A 27 -14.28 6.37 -2.93
CA LEU A 27 -14.20 5.04 -2.30
C LEU A 27 -14.12 5.13 -0.77
N ASP A 28 -13.46 6.15 -0.26
CA ASP A 28 -13.28 6.41 1.16
C ASP A 28 -14.56 6.94 1.81
N ASP A 29 -15.12 7.99 1.24
CA ASP A 29 -16.34 8.63 1.74
C ASP A 29 -17.55 7.68 1.73
N THR A 30 -17.60 6.75 0.78
CA THR A 30 -18.66 5.74 0.68
C THR A 30 -18.45 4.54 1.62
N GLY A 31 -17.28 4.40 2.27
CA GLY A 31 -16.94 3.27 3.12
C GLY A 31 -16.73 1.95 2.37
N VAL A 32 -16.81 1.94 1.05
CA VAL A 32 -16.61 0.74 0.21
C VAL A 32 -15.23 0.15 0.44
N ALA A 33 -14.24 0.98 0.60
CA ALA A 33 -12.88 0.59 0.85
C ALA A 33 -12.72 -0.21 2.16
N THR A 34 -13.31 0.29 3.24
CA THR A 34 -13.32 -0.40 4.55
C THR A 34 -14.11 -1.72 4.46
N TRP A 35 -15.26 -1.71 3.77
CA TRP A 35 -16.06 -2.91 3.56
C TRP A 35 -15.30 -4.00 2.80
N VAL A 36 -14.58 -3.64 1.73
CA VAL A 36 -13.74 -4.60 0.95
C VAL A 36 -12.68 -5.23 1.84
N LEU A 37 -11.96 -4.44 2.63
CA LEU A 37 -10.91 -4.96 3.51
C LEU A 37 -11.47 -5.90 4.57
N ASN A 38 -12.52 -5.50 5.28
CA ASN A 38 -13.15 -6.35 6.28
C ASN A 38 -13.65 -7.65 5.65
N SER A 39 -14.31 -7.59 4.48
CA SER A 39 -14.77 -8.78 3.76
C SER A 39 -13.63 -9.73 3.36
N VAL A 40 -12.45 -9.19 3.04
CA VAL A 40 -11.25 -10.00 2.75
C VAL A 40 -10.76 -10.68 4.03
N PHE A 41 -10.63 -9.95 5.13
CA PHE A 41 -10.18 -10.50 6.40
C PHE A 41 -11.14 -11.55 6.95
N ASP A 42 -12.45 -11.30 6.91
CA ASP A 42 -13.46 -12.25 7.36
C ASP A 42 -13.42 -13.56 6.55
N LYS A 43 -13.29 -13.46 5.22
CA LYS A 43 -13.20 -14.65 4.35
C LYS A 43 -11.92 -15.45 4.54
N LEU A 44 -10.84 -14.79 4.92
CA LEU A 44 -9.55 -15.44 5.16
C LEU A 44 -9.51 -16.20 6.48
N GLY A 45 -10.48 -15.98 7.41
CA GLY A 45 -10.51 -16.66 8.71
C GLY A 45 -9.25 -16.37 9.54
N VAL A 46 -8.81 -15.12 9.54
CA VAL A 46 -7.52 -14.67 10.12
C VAL A 46 -7.35 -15.01 11.60
N GLU A 47 -8.47 -15.20 12.33
CA GLU A 47 -8.50 -15.53 13.75
C GLU A 47 -7.90 -16.91 14.07
N HIS A 48 -7.86 -17.82 13.09
CA HIS A 48 -7.37 -19.18 13.25
C HIS A 48 -6.01 -19.42 12.62
N MET A 49 -5.37 -18.36 12.09
CA MET A 49 -4.08 -18.47 11.42
C MET A 49 -2.92 -18.52 12.41
N SER A 50 -1.88 -19.28 12.07
CA SER A 50 -0.62 -19.17 12.79
C SER A 50 -0.01 -17.77 12.58
N PHE A 51 0.76 -17.29 13.57
CA PHE A 51 1.39 -15.96 13.52
C PHE A 51 2.08 -15.67 12.18
N MET A 52 2.87 -16.61 11.67
CA MET A 52 3.65 -16.43 10.43
C MET A 52 2.78 -16.32 9.18
N VAL A 53 1.71 -17.09 9.11
CA VAL A 53 0.75 -17.02 8.01
C VAL A 53 0.01 -15.69 8.07
N LEU A 54 -0.49 -15.31 9.24
CA LEU A 54 -1.17 -14.04 9.46
C LEU A 54 -0.24 -12.85 9.11
N TYR A 55 1.01 -12.89 9.56
CA TYR A 55 2.02 -11.89 9.25
C TYR A 55 2.22 -11.74 7.73
N ALA A 56 2.45 -12.85 7.02
CA ALA A 56 2.68 -12.84 5.58
C ALA A 56 1.47 -12.29 4.81
N VAL A 57 0.25 -12.68 5.22
CA VAL A 57 -1.01 -12.21 4.63
C VAL A 57 -1.22 -10.72 4.88
N ILE A 58 -1.04 -10.25 6.11
CA ILE A 58 -1.20 -8.83 6.47
C ILE A 58 -0.23 -7.95 5.68
N ILE A 59 1.05 -8.33 5.60
CA ILE A 59 2.04 -7.57 4.84
C ILE A 59 1.72 -7.59 3.35
N PHE A 60 1.23 -8.71 2.82
CA PHE A 60 0.79 -8.80 1.43
C PHE A 60 -0.37 -7.83 1.16
N ILE A 61 -1.42 -7.87 1.99
CA ILE A 61 -2.57 -6.97 1.88
C ILE A 61 -2.12 -5.51 2.02
N ALA A 62 -1.28 -5.18 3.00
CA ALA A 62 -0.74 -3.85 3.18
C ALA A 62 0.03 -3.35 1.94
N SER A 63 0.83 -4.23 1.31
CA SER A 63 1.59 -3.90 0.10
C SER A 63 0.67 -3.60 -1.09
N PHE A 64 -0.32 -4.46 -1.33
CA PHE A 64 -1.17 -4.40 -2.51
C PHE A 64 -2.41 -3.51 -2.34
N SER A 65 -2.70 -3.04 -1.12
CA SER A 65 -3.83 -2.15 -0.85
C SER A 65 -3.82 -0.84 -1.65
N HIS A 66 -2.66 -0.42 -2.18
CA HIS A 66 -2.58 0.79 -3.01
C HIS A 66 -3.27 0.66 -4.37
N PHE A 67 -3.58 -0.54 -4.84
CA PHE A 67 -4.43 -0.72 -6.03
C PHE A 67 -5.88 -0.30 -5.76
N VAL A 68 -6.33 -0.39 -4.51
CA VAL A 68 -7.68 0.00 -4.09
C VAL A 68 -7.69 1.45 -3.59
N PHE A 69 -6.66 1.83 -2.84
CA PHE A 69 -6.55 3.15 -2.20
C PHE A 69 -5.32 3.90 -2.72
N THR A 70 -5.52 5.00 -3.38
CA THR A 70 -4.40 5.85 -3.86
C THR A 70 -3.73 6.64 -2.75
N SER A 71 -4.45 6.98 -1.68
CA SER A 71 -3.94 7.76 -0.56
C SER A 71 -3.25 6.91 0.50
N LYS A 72 -1.98 7.20 0.78
CA LYS A 72 -1.22 6.55 1.88
C LYS A 72 -1.85 6.83 3.24
N THR A 73 -2.31 8.06 3.46
CA THR A 73 -2.93 8.49 4.73
C THR A 73 -4.19 7.68 5.01
N VAL A 74 -5.05 7.55 4.02
CA VAL A 74 -6.29 6.77 4.10
C VAL A 74 -5.98 5.30 4.40
N ARG A 75 -5.05 4.71 3.66
CA ARG A 75 -4.59 3.32 3.91
C ARG A 75 -4.11 3.14 5.35
N THR A 76 -3.33 4.08 5.86
CA THR A 76 -2.84 4.02 7.24
C THR A 76 -3.97 4.10 8.26
N ILE A 77 -4.91 5.03 8.08
CA ILE A 77 -6.05 5.23 9.00
C ILE A 77 -6.95 4.00 9.05
N ILE A 78 -7.14 3.30 7.93
CA ILE A 78 -8.02 2.13 7.86
C ILE A 78 -7.28 0.84 8.25
N LEU A 79 -6.10 0.59 7.66
CA LEU A 79 -5.40 -0.69 7.83
C LEU A 79 -4.77 -0.85 9.21
N ILE A 80 -4.13 0.19 9.75
CA ILE A 80 -3.38 0.02 11.00
C ILE A 80 -4.30 -0.31 12.19
N PRO A 81 -5.41 0.40 12.44
CA PRO A 81 -6.33 0.02 13.52
C PRO A 81 -6.92 -1.39 13.32
N THR A 82 -7.27 -1.75 12.08
CA THR A 82 -7.80 -3.08 11.74
C THR A 82 -6.76 -4.17 12.04
N ILE A 83 -5.49 -3.97 11.66
CA ILE A 83 -4.40 -4.91 11.94
C ILE A 83 -4.16 -5.05 13.45
N ILE A 84 -4.21 -3.96 14.20
CA ILE A 84 -4.08 -3.98 15.65
C ILE A 84 -5.22 -4.79 16.28
N SER A 85 -6.46 -4.57 15.85
CA SER A 85 -7.62 -5.32 16.32
C SER A 85 -7.49 -6.81 16.03
N ILE A 86 -7.12 -7.19 14.81
CA ILE A 86 -6.88 -8.59 14.42
C ILE A 86 -5.79 -9.22 15.30
N ALA A 87 -4.69 -8.53 15.52
CA ALA A 87 -3.60 -9.02 16.35
C ALA A 87 -4.06 -9.29 17.79
N GLN A 88 -4.87 -8.39 18.37
CA GLN A 88 -5.41 -8.53 19.72
C GLN A 88 -6.37 -9.72 19.82
N VAL A 89 -7.30 -9.89 18.86
CA VAL A 89 -8.24 -11.01 18.81
C VAL A 89 -7.50 -12.34 18.66
N ALA A 90 -6.47 -12.37 17.81
CA ALA A 90 -5.63 -13.56 17.60
C ALA A 90 -4.64 -13.84 18.76
N GLY A 91 -4.55 -12.95 19.75
CA GLY A 91 -3.65 -13.11 20.90
C GLY A 91 -2.18 -12.85 20.61
N PHE A 92 -1.87 -12.10 19.53
CA PHE A 92 -0.52 -11.74 19.12
C PHE A 92 -0.14 -10.31 19.52
N ASN A 93 1.15 -10.02 19.55
CA ASN A 93 1.64 -8.67 19.79
C ASN A 93 1.24 -7.75 18.63
N PRO A 94 0.41 -6.71 18.87
CA PRO A 94 -0.04 -5.81 17.79
C PRO A 94 1.10 -5.09 17.08
N VAL A 95 2.20 -4.76 17.79
CA VAL A 95 3.36 -4.08 17.22
C VAL A 95 4.05 -4.99 16.20
N ALA A 96 4.09 -6.30 16.44
CA ALA A 96 4.71 -7.27 15.55
C ALA A 96 4.05 -7.32 14.16
N LEU A 97 2.77 -6.99 14.06
CA LEU A 97 2.02 -6.97 12.81
C LEU A 97 1.90 -5.54 12.23
N ALA A 98 1.57 -4.56 13.06
CA ALA A 98 1.31 -3.20 12.61
C ALA A 98 2.57 -2.46 12.13
N LEU A 99 3.73 -2.67 12.79
CA LEU A 99 4.96 -1.98 12.42
C LEU A 99 5.47 -2.40 11.03
N PRO A 100 5.62 -3.70 10.70
CA PRO A 100 5.99 -4.12 9.35
C PRO A 100 4.96 -3.71 8.28
N ALA A 101 3.67 -3.79 8.59
CA ALA A 101 2.62 -3.35 7.69
C ALA A 101 2.73 -1.86 7.37
N SER A 102 3.08 -1.02 8.35
CA SER A 102 3.26 0.43 8.15
C SER A 102 4.39 0.74 7.15
N PHE A 103 5.48 -0.04 7.16
CA PHE A 103 6.54 0.08 6.15
C PHE A 103 6.04 -0.24 4.75
N MET A 104 5.19 -1.27 4.61
CA MET A 104 4.67 -1.69 3.30
C MET A 104 3.58 -0.74 2.78
N ILE A 105 2.82 -0.09 3.65
CA ILE A 105 1.84 0.94 3.27
C ILE A 105 2.51 2.13 2.56
N CYS A 106 3.76 2.44 2.90
CA CYS A 106 4.50 3.55 2.29
C CYS A 106 4.85 3.31 0.81
N ASP A 107 4.82 2.06 0.35
CA ASP A 107 5.14 1.73 -1.04
C ASP A 107 3.97 2.05 -1.98
N THR A 108 4.26 2.82 -3.04
CA THR A 108 3.30 3.24 -4.06
C THR A 108 4.01 3.37 -5.40
N ILE A 109 4.56 2.24 -5.89
CA ILE A 109 5.50 2.22 -7.04
C ILE A 109 4.92 1.57 -8.30
N THR A 110 3.63 1.21 -8.32
CA THR A 110 3.07 0.40 -9.41
C THR A 110 2.34 1.19 -10.48
N LEU A 111 1.86 2.39 -10.17
CA LEU A 111 1.11 3.20 -11.14
C LEU A 111 1.50 4.67 -11.04
N PRO A 112 1.50 5.41 -12.16
CA PRO A 112 1.86 6.83 -12.20
C PRO A 112 1.10 7.70 -11.18
N PRO A 113 -0.24 7.57 -11.01
CA PRO A 113 -0.99 8.46 -10.12
C PRO A 113 -0.78 8.18 -8.62
N HIS A 114 -0.14 7.06 -8.26
CA HIS A 114 0.05 6.69 -6.85
C HIS A 114 1.11 7.53 -6.14
N SER A 115 2.00 8.19 -6.88
CA SER A 115 3.06 9.01 -6.34
C SER A 115 3.41 10.15 -7.29
N LYS A 116 3.65 11.33 -6.73
CA LYS A 116 4.15 12.48 -7.52
C LYS A 116 5.47 12.13 -8.21
N VAL A 117 6.29 11.31 -7.59
CA VAL A 117 7.58 10.86 -8.15
C VAL A 117 7.33 9.98 -9.37
N ASN A 118 6.46 8.97 -9.27
CA ASN A 118 6.11 8.10 -10.40
C ASN A 118 5.54 8.91 -11.56
N LEU A 119 4.65 9.84 -11.26
CA LEU A 119 4.05 10.72 -12.27
C LEU A 119 5.11 11.55 -13.02
N THR A 120 6.10 12.06 -12.28
CA THR A 120 7.22 12.81 -12.88
C THR A 120 8.06 11.92 -13.80
N TYR A 121 8.37 10.69 -13.37
CA TYR A 121 9.10 9.75 -14.22
C TYR A 121 8.28 9.34 -15.44
N TYR A 122 7.01 9.05 -15.27
CA TYR A 122 6.11 8.72 -16.38
C TYR A 122 6.03 9.85 -17.41
N SER A 123 6.06 11.12 -16.98
CA SER A 123 6.01 12.28 -17.87
C SER A 123 7.21 12.39 -18.80
N THR A 124 8.29 11.65 -18.54
CA THR A 124 9.45 11.60 -19.44
C THR A 124 9.18 10.85 -20.76
N GLY A 125 8.08 10.06 -20.80
CA GLY A 125 7.71 9.25 -21.96
C GLY A 125 8.67 8.08 -22.25
N LYS A 126 9.51 7.70 -21.29
CA LYS A 126 10.53 6.65 -21.48
C LYS A 126 10.01 5.25 -21.27
N PHE A 127 8.84 5.08 -20.64
CA PHE A 127 8.20 3.79 -20.37
C PHE A 127 6.69 3.92 -20.36
N THR A 128 6.01 2.80 -20.52
CA THR A 128 4.55 2.68 -20.52
C THR A 128 4.02 2.40 -19.11
N VAL A 129 2.72 2.64 -18.89
CA VAL A 129 2.04 2.29 -17.63
C VAL A 129 2.18 0.79 -17.32
N LEU A 130 2.11 -0.06 -18.35
CA LEU A 130 2.22 -1.52 -18.17
C LEU A 130 3.61 -1.94 -17.71
N GLU A 131 4.65 -1.32 -18.26
CA GLU A 131 6.02 -1.55 -17.81
C GLU A 131 6.22 -1.11 -16.37
N GLU A 132 5.75 0.09 -15.99
CA GLU A 132 5.82 0.57 -14.60
C GLU A 132 5.09 -0.40 -13.65
N MET A 133 3.88 -0.83 -14.02
CA MET A 133 3.11 -1.78 -13.23
C MET A 133 3.84 -3.12 -13.07
N THR A 134 4.43 -3.64 -14.13
CA THR A 134 5.16 -4.91 -14.10
C THR A 134 6.36 -4.84 -13.16
N TYR A 135 7.22 -3.84 -13.32
CA TYR A 135 8.37 -3.64 -12.44
C TYR A 135 7.96 -3.33 -11.00
N GLY A 136 6.90 -2.55 -10.82
CA GLY A 136 6.34 -2.21 -9.52
C GLY A 136 5.84 -3.44 -8.77
N VAL A 137 5.08 -4.32 -9.42
CA VAL A 137 4.59 -5.57 -8.82
C VAL A 137 5.74 -6.51 -8.47
N LEU A 138 6.72 -6.69 -9.35
CA LEU A 138 7.90 -7.51 -9.07
C LEU A 138 8.67 -6.97 -7.85
N THR A 139 8.83 -5.66 -7.76
CA THR A 139 9.50 -5.02 -6.63
C THR A 139 8.71 -5.22 -5.32
N LEU A 140 7.39 -5.11 -5.35
CA LEU A 140 6.53 -5.35 -4.18
C LEU A 140 6.62 -6.80 -3.70
N LEU A 141 6.62 -7.76 -4.63
CA LEU A 141 6.80 -9.18 -4.29
C LEU A 141 8.17 -9.46 -3.67
N ALA A 142 9.22 -8.86 -4.22
CA ALA A 142 10.56 -8.96 -3.66
C ALA A 142 10.63 -8.35 -2.24
N LYS A 143 10.06 -7.15 -2.03
CA LYS A 143 9.98 -6.51 -0.72
C LYS A 143 9.14 -7.31 0.26
N TRP A 144 8.01 -7.87 -0.17
CA TRP A 144 7.22 -8.78 0.63
C TRP A 144 8.05 -9.98 1.12
N GLY A 145 8.78 -10.63 0.22
CA GLY A 145 9.68 -11.73 0.57
C GLY A 145 10.77 -11.32 1.55
N ILE A 146 11.39 -10.16 1.35
CA ILE A 146 12.40 -9.59 2.27
C ILE A 146 11.79 -9.33 3.66
N MET A 147 10.59 -8.77 3.73
CA MET A 147 9.91 -8.49 5.00
C MET A 147 9.53 -9.78 5.74
N VAL A 148 9.11 -10.82 5.01
CA VAL A 148 8.89 -12.16 5.58
C VAL A 148 10.21 -12.73 6.11
N ALA A 149 11.30 -12.64 5.36
CA ALA A 149 12.63 -13.08 5.83
C ALA A 149 13.11 -12.29 7.05
N ALA A 150 12.85 -10.97 7.09
CA ALA A 150 13.19 -10.12 8.22
C ALA A 150 12.45 -10.50 9.51
N SER A 151 11.25 -11.09 9.42
CA SER A 151 10.52 -11.57 10.58
C SER A 151 11.24 -12.71 11.28
N PHE A 152 11.94 -13.59 10.54
CA PHE A 152 12.72 -14.68 11.12
C PHE A 152 14.08 -14.26 11.66
N THR A 153 14.58 -13.11 11.27
CA THR A 153 15.93 -12.63 11.59
C THR A 153 15.89 -11.36 12.43
N TRP A 154 15.77 -10.22 11.79
CA TRP A 154 15.90 -8.91 12.40
C TRP A 154 14.83 -8.60 13.46
N PHE A 155 13.56 -8.80 13.15
CA PHE A 155 12.48 -8.49 14.08
C PHE A 155 12.48 -9.40 15.31
N LYS A 156 12.91 -10.66 15.14
CA LYS A 156 13.12 -11.56 16.27
C LYS A 156 14.31 -11.13 17.13
N MET A 157 15.41 -10.68 16.50
CA MET A 157 16.61 -10.22 17.20
C MET A 157 16.37 -8.98 18.07
N ILE A 158 15.52 -8.05 17.61
CA ILE A 158 15.17 -6.84 18.35
C ILE A 158 13.97 -7.03 19.30
N GLY A 159 13.46 -8.24 19.45
CA GLY A 159 12.42 -8.59 20.44
C GLY A 159 11.02 -8.07 20.11
N ILE A 160 10.72 -7.80 18.83
CA ILE A 160 9.37 -7.41 18.39
C ILE A 160 8.50 -8.65 18.16
N MET A 161 9.12 -9.77 17.77
CA MET A 161 8.50 -11.06 17.46
C MET A 161 9.06 -12.17 18.34
#